data_822748c9313583dced4be222430116a6
#
_entry.id   822748c9313583dced4be222430116a6
#
_cell.length_a   1.000
_cell.length_b   1.000
_cell.length_c   1.000
_cell.angle_alpha   90.00
_cell.angle_beta   90.00
_cell.angle_gamma   90.00
#
_symmetry.space_group_name_H-M   'P 1'
#
loop_
_entity.id
_entity.type
_entity.pdbx_description
1 polymer ?
#
loop_
_entity_poly.entity_id
_entity_poly.type
_entity_poly.pdbx_seq_one_letter_code
_entity_poly.pdbx_strand_id
1 'polypeptide(L)'
;RDRDVLSAEHYEGVLHFAARSLVGESCEVPDQYWQGNVVTTLALLDAIRDNSVPRLVFSSTAATYGEPDVVPITEDMPTRPTNPYGATKLSIDMAITSYCNAYGLTATSLRYFNVAGAYHGAGENRRVETHIVPLVLEVAMGYRDKIYIFGDDWPTADGTCVRDYIHVLDLAN
;
A
#
# COMPACT_ATOMS: atom_id res chain seq x y z
N ARG A 1 -15.06 -3.24 16.96
CA ARG A 1 -15.52 -2.03 16.25
C ARG A 1 -15.87 -2.36 14.77
N ASP A 2 -14.99 -3.08 14.05
CA ASP A 2 -15.27 -3.45 12.65
C ASP A 2 -16.46 -4.42 12.53
N ARG A 3 -16.59 -5.36 13.48
CA ARG A 3 -17.76 -6.24 13.57
C ARG A 3 -19.06 -5.48 13.77
N ASP A 4 -19.06 -4.47 14.62
CA ASP A 4 -20.26 -3.67 14.91
C ASP A 4 -20.70 -2.85 13.69
N VAL A 5 -19.75 -2.33 12.92
CA VAL A 5 -20.03 -1.59 11.68
C VAL A 5 -20.60 -2.54 10.62
N LEU A 6 -19.92 -3.66 10.34
CA LEU A 6 -20.34 -4.59 9.29
C LEU A 6 -21.64 -5.34 9.61
N SER A 7 -22.03 -5.43 10.89
CA SER A 7 -23.31 -6.02 11.30
C SER A 7 -24.50 -5.06 11.24
N ALA A 8 -24.25 -3.74 11.14
CA ALA A 8 -25.30 -2.72 11.18
C ALA A 8 -26.11 -2.65 9.88
N GLU A 9 -25.46 -2.93 8.74
CA GLU A 9 -26.06 -2.82 7.41
C GLU A 9 -25.52 -3.92 6.47
N HIS A 10 -26.19 -4.09 5.33
CA HIS A 10 -25.68 -4.99 4.28
C HIS A 10 -24.67 -4.24 3.40
N TYR A 11 -23.44 -4.77 3.33
CA TYR A 11 -22.37 -4.23 2.50
C TYR A 11 -22.06 -5.15 1.33
N GLU A 12 -21.92 -4.58 0.14
CA GLU A 12 -21.55 -5.31 -1.08
C GLU A 12 -20.05 -5.63 -1.15
N GLY A 13 -19.23 -4.90 -0.39
CA GLY A 13 -17.79 -5.08 -0.36
C GLY A 13 -17.08 -4.13 0.60
N VAL A 14 -15.81 -4.40 0.81
CA VAL A 14 -14.91 -3.60 1.63
C VAL A 14 -13.75 -3.11 0.77
N LEU A 15 -13.42 -1.81 0.86
CA LEU A 15 -12.21 -1.21 0.32
C LEU A 15 -11.25 -0.96 1.49
N HIS A 16 -10.18 -1.75 1.58
CA HIS A 16 -9.24 -1.69 2.70
C HIS A 16 -7.94 -0.98 2.31
N PHE A 17 -7.89 0.32 2.55
CA PHE A 17 -6.72 1.17 2.31
C PHE A 17 -5.98 1.57 3.61
N ALA A 18 -6.56 1.31 4.77
CA ALA A 18 -5.99 1.70 6.05
C ALA A 18 -4.78 0.84 6.40
N ALA A 19 -3.61 1.46 6.52
CA ALA A 19 -2.37 0.79 6.94
C ALA A 19 -1.30 1.80 7.36
N ARG A 20 -0.29 1.34 8.09
CA ARG A 20 1.02 2.01 8.17
C ARG A 20 1.78 1.74 6.87
N SER A 21 2.40 2.78 6.28
CA SER A 21 2.94 2.69 4.91
C SER A 21 4.35 3.24 4.72
N LEU A 22 5.03 3.70 5.79
CA LEU A 22 6.37 4.27 5.69
C LEU A 22 7.43 3.16 5.78
N VAL A 23 8.13 2.90 4.67
CA VAL A 23 9.15 1.85 4.58
C VAL A 23 10.27 2.05 5.61
N GLY A 24 10.82 3.27 5.72
CA GLY A 24 11.89 3.58 6.69
C GLY A 24 11.45 3.34 8.14
N GLU A 25 10.27 3.88 8.52
CA GLU A 25 9.71 3.68 9.87
C GLU A 25 9.50 2.18 10.17
N SER A 26 9.12 1.39 9.18
CA SER A 26 8.91 -0.04 9.38
C SER A 26 10.18 -0.78 9.81
N CYS A 27 11.35 -0.29 9.41
CA CYS A 27 12.64 -0.87 9.82
C CYS A 27 13.03 -0.46 11.26
N GLU A 28 12.54 0.68 11.73
CA GLU A 28 12.83 1.19 13.08
C GLU A 28 11.89 0.60 14.13
N VAL A 29 10.59 0.46 13.79
CA VAL A 29 9.53 -0.01 14.69
C VAL A 29 8.66 -1.10 14.05
N PRO A 30 9.26 -2.26 13.67
CA PRO A 30 8.57 -3.31 12.91
C PRO A 30 7.36 -3.89 13.65
N ASP A 31 7.38 -3.96 14.96
CA ASP A 31 6.28 -4.44 15.81
C ASP A 31 4.99 -3.65 15.56
N GLN A 32 5.08 -2.33 15.41
CA GLN A 32 3.93 -1.48 15.12
C GLN A 32 3.32 -1.77 13.75
N TYR A 33 4.13 -2.20 12.78
CA TYR A 33 3.67 -2.59 11.45
C TYR A 33 2.98 -3.95 11.47
N TRP A 34 3.53 -4.93 12.18
CA TRP A 34 2.88 -6.22 12.35
C TRP A 34 1.55 -6.10 13.09
N GLN A 35 1.50 -5.35 14.18
CA GLN A 35 0.26 -5.12 14.93
C GLN A 35 -0.74 -4.27 14.13
N GLY A 36 -0.29 -3.15 13.57
CA GLY A 36 -1.16 -2.18 12.87
C GLY A 36 -1.65 -2.66 11.51
N ASN A 37 -0.88 -3.46 10.78
CA ASN A 37 -1.27 -3.95 9.46
C ASN A 37 -1.84 -5.37 9.52
N VAL A 38 -1.09 -6.34 10.06
CA VAL A 38 -1.48 -7.75 9.96
C VAL A 38 -2.59 -8.08 10.95
N VAL A 39 -2.39 -7.79 12.24
CA VAL A 39 -3.38 -8.17 13.26
C VAL A 39 -4.72 -7.47 13.03
N THR A 40 -4.70 -6.18 12.69
CA THR A 40 -5.94 -5.45 12.39
C THR A 40 -6.64 -5.97 11.13
N THR A 41 -5.88 -6.32 10.08
CA THR A 41 -6.49 -6.87 8.86
C THR A 41 -7.04 -8.28 9.08
N LEU A 42 -6.40 -9.12 9.88
CA LEU A 42 -6.96 -10.42 10.24
C LEU A 42 -8.30 -10.27 11.00
N ALA A 43 -8.40 -9.31 11.92
CA ALA A 43 -9.66 -9.00 12.58
C ALA A 43 -10.74 -8.50 11.61
N LEU A 44 -10.35 -7.72 10.59
CA LEU A 44 -11.27 -7.29 9.53
C LEU A 44 -11.72 -8.47 8.67
N LEU A 45 -10.82 -9.39 8.29
CA LEU A 45 -11.16 -10.58 7.52
C LEU A 45 -12.14 -11.49 8.27
N ASP A 46 -11.96 -11.64 9.58
CA ASP A 46 -12.91 -12.35 10.43
C ASP A 46 -14.29 -11.65 10.43
N ALA A 47 -14.32 -10.33 10.54
CA ALA A 47 -15.56 -9.56 10.50
C ALA A 47 -16.26 -9.66 9.12
N ILE A 48 -15.52 -9.64 8.03
CA ILE A 48 -16.01 -9.84 6.65
C ILE A 48 -16.67 -11.22 6.53
N ARG A 49 -16.00 -12.27 6.99
CA ARG A 49 -16.54 -13.64 7.00
C ARG A 49 -17.81 -13.75 7.84
N ASP A 50 -17.77 -13.27 9.07
CA ASP A 50 -18.86 -13.40 10.04
C ASP A 50 -20.14 -12.66 9.58
N ASN A 51 -19.99 -11.59 8.76
CA ASN A 51 -21.10 -10.83 8.20
C ASN A 51 -21.38 -11.15 6.71
N SER A 52 -20.71 -12.16 6.17
CA SER A 52 -20.92 -12.62 4.78
C SER A 52 -20.73 -11.52 3.74
N VAL A 53 -19.79 -10.58 3.95
CA VAL A 53 -19.49 -9.55 2.95
C VAL A 53 -18.75 -10.21 1.78
N PRO A 54 -19.27 -10.11 0.54
CA PRO A 54 -18.80 -10.96 -0.55
C PRO A 54 -17.49 -10.51 -1.19
N ARG A 55 -17.10 -9.26 -1.05
CA ARG A 55 -15.97 -8.68 -1.81
C ARG A 55 -15.02 -7.88 -0.94
N LEU A 56 -13.72 -7.95 -1.30
CA LEU A 56 -12.65 -7.15 -0.69
C LEU A 56 -11.71 -6.63 -1.77
N VAL A 57 -11.43 -5.33 -1.75
CA VAL A 57 -10.29 -4.74 -2.46
C VAL A 57 -9.26 -4.31 -1.42
N PHE A 58 -8.06 -4.84 -1.54
CA PHE A 58 -6.97 -4.59 -0.59
C PHE A 58 -5.85 -3.78 -1.24
N SER A 59 -5.48 -2.68 -0.60
CA SER A 59 -4.30 -1.89 -0.93
C SER A 59 -3.04 -2.66 -0.52
N SER A 60 -2.51 -3.48 -1.42
CA SER A 60 -1.20 -4.12 -1.27
C SER A 60 -0.09 -3.17 -1.74
N THR A 61 1.04 -3.68 -2.20
CA THR A 61 2.17 -2.86 -2.64
C THR A 61 3.12 -3.65 -3.53
N ALA A 62 3.79 -2.97 -4.46
CA ALA A 62 4.91 -3.52 -5.21
C ALA A 62 6.12 -3.88 -4.31
N ALA A 63 6.23 -3.32 -3.10
CA ALA A 63 7.28 -3.68 -2.14
C ALA A 63 7.25 -5.17 -1.72
N THR A 64 6.18 -5.90 -2.01
CA THR A 64 6.11 -7.36 -1.84
C THR A 64 7.10 -8.12 -2.74
N TYR A 65 7.48 -7.55 -3.89
CA TYR A 65 8.46 -8.16 -4.80
C TYR A 65 9.91 -7.96 -4.35
N GLY A 66 10.17 -6.96 -3.50
CA GLY A 66 11.52 -6.60 -3.06
C GLY A 66 12.36 -6.00 -4.19
N GLU A 67 13.51 -6.62 -4.47
CA GLU A 67 14.45 -6.22 -5.53
C GLU A 67 14.51 -7.33 -6.60
N PRO A 68 13.62 -7.30 -7.60
CA PRO A 68 13.60 -8.30 -8.65
C PRO A 68 14.76 -8.12 -9.62
N ASP A 69 15.33 -9.23 -10.09
CA ASP A 69 16.45 -9.24 -11.06
C ASP A 69 16.02 -8.81 -12.47
N VAL A 70 14.72 -8.83 -12.75
CA VAL A 70 14.15 -8.59 -14.09
C VAL A 70 13.03 -7.56 -14.01
N VAL A 71 12.98 -6.67 -14.99
CA VAL A 71 11.90 -5.69 -15.22
C VAL A 71 11.41 -5.78 -16.66
N PRO A 72 10.12 -5.50 -16.94
CA PRO A 72 9.08 -5.04 -16.01
C PRO A 72 8.64 -6.14 -15.03
N ILE A 73 8.19 -5.73 -13.84
CA ILE A 73 7.67 -6.64 -12.81
C ILE A 73 6.27 -7.10 -13.22
N THR A 74 6.05 -8.42 -13.23
CA THR A 74 4.75 -9.05 -13.49
C THR A 74 4.20 -9.71 -12.23
N GLU A 75 2.89 -9.99 -12.20
CA GLU A 75 2.19 -10.49 -11.01
C GLU A 75 2.63 -11.90 -10.59
N ASP A 76 3.17 -12.70 -11.51
CA ASP A 76 3.66 -14.06 -11.29
C ASP A 76 5.10 -14.13 -10.77
N MET A 77 5.79 -12.99 -10.70
CA MET A 77 7.16 -12.96 -10.15
C MET A 77 7.20 -13.34 -8.68
N PRO A 78 8.32 -13.96 -8.23
CA PRO A 78 8.53 -14.29 -6.83
C PRO A 78 8.44 -13.07 -5.92
N THR A 79 7.70 -13.19 -4.83
CA THR A 79 7.61 -12.16 -3.79
C THR A 79 8.70 -12.37 -2.74
N ARG A 80 9.59 -11.39 -2.57
CA ARG A 80 10.72 -11.41 -1.64
C ARG A 80 10.92 -10.04 -1.01
N PRO A 81 10.00 -9.59 -0.11
CA PRO A 81 10.09 -8.26 0.47
C PRO A 81 11.39 -8.06 1.24
N THR A 82 12.01 -6.89 1.07
CA THR A 82 13.28 -6.52 1.70
C THR A 82 13.10 -5.66 2.96
N ASN A 83 11.87 -5.36 3.34
CA ASN A 83 11.56 -4.54 4.51
C ASN A 83 10.28 -5.03 5.22
N PRO A 84 10.10 -4.68 6.51
CA PRO A 84 8.94 -5.11 7.30
C PRO A 84 7.59 -4.65 6.74
N TYR A 85 7.50 -3.45 6.16
CA TYR A 85 6.27 -2.99 5.51
C TYR A 85 5.85 -3.94 4.38
N GLY A 86 6.74 -4.23 3.42
CA GLY A 86 6.48 -5.19 2.34
C GLY A 86 6.13 -6.59 2.87
N ALA A 87 6.82 -7.06 3.92
CA ALA A 87 6.56 -8.34 4.55
C ALA A 87 5.16 -8.40 5.18
N THR A 88 4.71 -7.33 5.85
CA THR A 88 3.34 -7.28 6.42
C THR A 88 2.27 -7.30 5.33
N LYS A 89 2.48 -6.59 4.21
CA LYS A 89 1.55 -6.57 3.08
C LYS A 89 1.47 -7.94 2.39
N LEU A 90 2.61 -8.61 2.19
CA LEU A 90 2.64 -9.96 1.64
C LEU A 90 1.93 -10.97 2.57
N SER A 91 2.13 -10.87 3.88
CA SER A 91 1.45 -11.74 4.85
C SER A 91 -0.08 -11.58 4.78
N ILE A 92 -0.56 -10.37 4.55
CA ILE A 92 -1.98 -10.09 4.35
C ILE A 92 -2.47 -10.67 3.01
N ASP A 93 -1.72 -10.54 1.91
CA ASP A 93 -2.05 -11.17 0.62
C ASP A 93 -2.23 -12.68 0.76
N MET A 94 -1.36 -13.34 1.54
CA MET A 94 -1.46 -14.78 1.83
C MET A 94 -2.69 -15.12 2.68
N ALA A 95 -3.00 -14.31 3.68
CA ALA A 95 -4.19 -14.47 4.50
C ALA A 95 -5.46 -14.30 3.66
N ILE A 96 -5.56 -13.28 2.82
CA ILE A 96 -6.69 -13.04 1.91
C ILE A 96 -6.89 -14.24 1.00
N THR A 97 -5.82 -14.76 0.38
CA THR A 97 -5.87 -15.96 -0.46
C THR A 97 -6.46 -17.16 0.30
N SER A 98 -6.06 -17.34 1.56
CA SER A 98 -6.58 -18.40 2.41
C SER A 98 -8.09 -18.24 2.70
N TYR A 99 -8.53 -17.01 2.96
CA TYR A 99 -9.96 -16.71 3.17
C TYR A 99 -10.79 -16.87 1.90
N CYS A 100 -10.24 -16.50 0.73
CA CYS A 100 -10.89 -16.77 -0.56
C CYS A 100 -11.12 -18.27 -0.76
N ASN A 101 -10.10 -19.09 -0.52
CA ASN A 101 -10.18 -20.53 -0.71
C ASN A 101 -11.10 -21.23 0.30
N ALA A 102 -11.10 -20.79 1.55
CA ALA A 102 -11.85 -21.45 2.62
C ALA A 102 -13.30 -20.98 2.72
N TYR A 103 -13.57 -19.72 2.46
CA TYR A 103 -14.88 -19.10 2.77
C TYR A 103 -15.57 -18.49 1.54
N GLY A 104 -14.96 -18.58 0.34
CA GLY A 104 -15.56 -18.06 -0.89
C GLY A 104 -15.55 -16.54 -1.02
N LEU A 105 -14.69 -15.84 -0.24
CA LEU A 105 -14.47 -14.41 -0.40
C LEU A 105 -13.91 -14.14 -1.81
N THR A 106 -14.46 -13.15 -2.51
CA THR A 106 -13.86 -12.62 -3.74
C THR A 106 -12.99 -11.41 -3.39
N ALA A 107 -11.69 -11.50 -3.66
CA ALA A 107 -10.80 -10.40 -3.30
C ALA A 107 -9.81 -10.05 -4.41
N THR A 108 -9.40 -8.77 -4.44
CA THR A 108 -8.34 -8.26 -5.29
C THR A 108 -7.31 -7.54 -4.43
N SER A 109 -6.04 -7.96 -4.55
CA SER A 109 -4.89 -7.29 -3.92
C SER A 109 -4.18 -6.43 -4.96
N LEU A 110 -4.22 -5.11 -4.79
CA LEU A 110 -3.63 -4.14 -5.70
C LEU A 110 -2.17 -3.88 -5.31
N ARG A 111 -1.21 -4.36 -6.10
CA ARG A 111 0.25 -4.19 -5.88
C ARG A 111 0.78 -3.03 -6.70
N TYR A 112 0.32 -1.83 -6.44
CA TYR A 112 0.78 -0.63 -7.15
C TYR A 112 2.10 -0.08 -6.57
N PHE A 113 2.79 0.72 -7.37
CA PHE A 113 4.04 1.41 -7.03
C PHE A 113 3.74 2.74 -6.34
N ASN A 114 3.97 3.86 -7.01
CA ASN A 114 3.76 5.17 -6.42
C ASN A 114 2.50 5.80 -7.02
N VAL A 115 1.52 6.07 -6.20
CA VAL A 115 0.31 6.78 -6.60
C VAL A 115 0.55 8.27 -6.45
N ALA A 116 0.21 9.05 -7.46
CA ALA A 116 0.34 10.50 -7.45
C ALA A 116 -0.90 11.19 -8.00
N GLY A 117 -1.02 12.49 -7.77
CA GLY A 117 -2.11 13.31 -8.28
C GLY A 117 -3.23 13.55 -7.28
N ALA A 118 -4.18 14.37 -7.72
CA ALA A 118 -5.37 14.74 -6.98
C ALA A 118 -6.57 14.80 -7.93
N TYR A 119 -7.78 14.63 -7.41
CA TYR A 119 -9.00 14.65 -8.20
C TYR A 119 -10.17 15.23 -7.42
N HIS A 120 -10.93 16.17 -8.02
CA HIS A 120 -12.09 16.84 -7.43
C HIS A 120 -11.86 17.40 -6.00
N GLY A 121 -10.68 17.97 -5.75
CA GLY A 121 -10.32 18.52 -4.45
C GLY A 121 -9.90 17.49 -3.40
N ALA A 122 -9.95 16.21 -3.73
CA ALA A 122 -9.37 15.14 -2.92
C ALA A 122 -7.91 14.91 -3.32
N GLY A 123 -7.02 14.87 -2.35
CA GLY A 123 -5.59 14.66 -2.55
C GLY A 123 -4.92 14.24 -1.26
N GLU A 124 -3.66 13.88 -1.35
CA GLU A 124 -2.87 13.53 -0.18
C GLU A 124 -2.63 14.77 0.69
N ASN A 125 -2.84 14.63 1.99
CA ASN A 125 -2.54 15.66 2.98
C ASN A 125 -1.91 14.99 4.20
N ARG A 126 -0.59 14.89 4.21
CA ARG A 126 0.18 14.29 5.31
C ARG A 126 0.69 15.35 6.28
N ARG A 127 0.71 15.00 7.55
CA ARG A 127 1.34 15.85 8.58
C ARG A 127 2.84 16.02 8.35
N VAL A 128 3.52 14.97 7.90
CA VAL A 128 4.92 14.97 7.50
C VAL A 128 4.97 14.40 6.09
N GLU A 129 5.29 15.27 5.13
CA GLU A 129 5.37 14.85 3.72
C GLU A 129 6.74 14.24 3.42
N THR A 130 6.73 13.12 2.74
CA THR A 130 7.93 12.37 2.34
C THR A 130 7.94 12.00 0.86
N HIS A 131 6.83 12.18 0.15
CA HIS A 131 6.71 11.84 -1.26
C HIS A 131 7.26 12.97 -2.15
N ILE A 132 7.98 12.58 -3.20
CA ILE A 132 8.73 13.52 -4.04
C ILE A 132 7.80 14.51 -4.76
N VAL A 133 6.64 14.09 -5.27
CA VAL A 133 5.75 14.97 -6.03
C VAL A 133 5.23 16.13 -5.19
N PRO A 134 4.65 15.93 -3.99
CA PRO A 134 4.28 17.02 -3.10
C PRO A 134 5.48 17.90 -2.69
N LEU A 135 6.63 17.29 -2.37
CA LEU A 135 7.82 18.04 -1.97
C LEU A 135 8.33 18.99 -3.07
N VAL A 136 8.31 18.53 -4.33
CA VAL A 136 8.68 19.37 -5.49
C VAL A 136 7.68 20.51 -5.66
N LEU A 137 6.39 20.23 -5.52
CA LEU A 137 5.34 21.25 -5.60
C LEU A 137 5.45 22.29 -4.47
N GLU A 138 5.77 21.87 -3.24
CA GLU A 138 6.02 22.81 -2.13
C GLU A 138 7.16 23.78 -2.44
N VAL A 139 8.26 23.29 -3.06
CA VAL A 139 9.36 24.17 -3.51
C VAL A 139 8.89 25.11 -4.61
N ALA A 140 8.19 24.59 -5.61
CA ALA A 140 7.70 25.40 -6.73
C ALA A 140 6.73 26.52 -6.30
N MET A 141 5.93 26.26 -5.24
CA MET A 141 5.00 27.22 -4.64
C MET A 141 5.66 28.14 -3.57
N GLY A 142 6.93 27.94 -3.25
CA GLY A 142 7.65 28.74 -2.26
C GLY A 142 7.33 28.38 -0.79
N TYR A 143 6.70 27.24 -0.54
CA TYR A 143 6.41 26.75 0.82
C TYR A 143 7.61 26.03 1.44
N ARG A 144 8.61 25.67 0.61
CA ARG A 144 9.86 25.00 1.01
C ARG A 144 11.01 25.59 0.21
N ASP A 145 12.16 25.76 0.82
CA ASP A 145 13.34 26.35 0.16
C ASP A 145 13.97 25.40 -0.87
N LYS A 146 14.01 24.10 -0.56
CA LYS A 146 14.66 23.08 -1.39
C LYS A 146 14.17 21.67 -1.06
N ILE A 147 14.42 20.74 -2.00
CA ILE A 147 14.41 19.30 -1.74
C ILE A 147 15.86 18.80 -1.61
N TYR A 148 16.00 17.62 -1.00
CA TYR A 148 17.29 16.93 -0.87
C TYR A 148 17.33 15.72 -1.79
N ILE A 149 18.48 15.50 -2.43
CA ILE A 149 18.80 14.26 -3.14
C ILE A 149 19.59 13.40 -2.15
N PHE A 150 19.07 12.20 -1.84
CA PHE A 150 19.64 11.28 -0.84
C PHE A 150 20.51 10.19 -1.49
N GLY A 151 21.33 10.58 -2.44
CA GLY A 151 22.25 9.72 -3.17
C GLY A 151 22.13 9.88 -4.68
N ASP A 152 23.25 9.73 -5.35
CA ASP A 152 23.42 9.82 -6.80
C ASP A 152 24.31 8.70 -7.35
N ASP A 153 24.45 7.63 -6.55
CA ASP A 153 25.32 6.47 -6.80
C ASP A 153 24.56 5.17 -7.08
N TRP A 154 23.26 5.28 -7.41
CA TRP A 154 22.47 4.12 -7.83
C TRP A 154 22.97 3.56 -9.19
N PRO A 155 22.88 2.23 -9.41
CA PRO A 155 23.30 1.59 -10.66
C PRO A 155 22.30 1.86 -11.80
N THR A 156 22.05 3.15 -12.09
CA THR A 156 21.16 3.68 -13.13
C THR A 156 21.90 4.63 -14.04
N ALA A 157 21.30 5.02 -15.16
CA ALA A 157 21.96 5.85 -16.16
C ALA A 157 22.40 7.23 -15.63
N ASP A 158 21.68 7.79 -14.66
CA ASP A 158 21.92 9.12 -14.07
C ASP A 158 22.28 9.07 -12.57
N GLY A 159 22.46 7.86 -12.01
CA GLY A 159 22.77 7.67 -10.59
C GLY A 159 21.59 7.85 -9.65
N THR A 160 20.40 8.17 -10.15
CA THR A 160 19.20 8.32 -9.33
C THR A 160 18.32 7.06 -9.36
N CYS A 161 17.39 6.93 -8.39
CA CYS A 161 16.50 5.79 -8.36
C CYS A 161 15.38 5.89 -9.40
N VAL A 162 15.18 4.84 -10.17
CA VAL A 162 14.03 4.70 -11.10
C VAL A 162 12.76 4.41 -10.30
N ARG A 163 11.67 5.11 -10.62
CA ARG A 163 10.37 4.94 -9.97
C ARG A 163 9.25 4.92 -11.00
N ASP A 164 8.25 4.10 -10.74
CA ASP A 164 7.04 4.02 -11.53
C ASP A 164 5.91 4.77 -10.83
N TYR A 165 5.10 5.53 -11.58
CA TYR A 165 4.00 6.34 -11.07
C TYR A 165 2.71 6.05 -11.81
N ILE A 166 1.60 5.99 -11.07
CA ILE A 166 0.25 5.93 -11.60
C ILE A 166 -0.56 7.12 -11.06
N HIS A 167 -1.36 7.74 -11.92
CA HIS A 167 -2.27 8.79 -11.45
C HIS A 167 -3.39 8.18 -10.61
N VAL A 168 -3.80 8.87 -9.52
CA VAL A 168 -4.82 8.36 -8.61
C VAL A 168 -6.14 8.02 -9.29
N LEU A 169 -6.51 8.77 -10.34
CA LEU A 169 -7.73 8.51 -11.11
C LEU A 169 -7.63 7.22 -11.93
N ASP A 170 -6.47 6.95 -12.53
CA ASP A 170 -6.25 5.71 -13.30
C ASP A 170 -6.24 4.48 -12.39
N LEU A 171 -5.75 4.64 -11.17
CA LEU A 171 -5.83 3.57 -10.16
C LEU A 171 -7.26 3.34 -9.66
N ALA A 172 -8.09 4.38 -9.60
CA ALA A 172 -9.45 4.29 -9.08
C ALA A 172 -10.46 3.72 -10.11
N ASN A 173 -10.18 3.81 -11.41
CA ASN A 173 -11.00 3.32 -12.52
C ASN A 173 -10.65 1.87 -12.88
#